data_bd5401ec4b55d031ddbac143d2ea926c
#
_entry.id   bd5401ec4b55d031ddbac143d2ea926c
#
_cell.length_a   1.000
_cell.length_b   1.000
_cell.length_c   1.000
_cell.angle_alpha   90.00
_cell.angle_beta   90.00
_cell.angle_gamma   90.00
#
_symmetry.space_group_name_H-M   'P 1'
#
loop_
_entity.id
_entity.type
_entity.pdbx_description
1 polymer ?
#
loop_
_entity_poly.entity_id
_entity_poly.type
_entity_poly.pdbx_seq_one_letter_code
_entity_poly.pdbx_strand_id
1 'polypeptide(L)'
;LDAEAVVTTQSDNLGLWPLDTLAQQYGWEQDVYNLQDDIHSFFDTNFDKTDEEVFAASRKKAMNECVTRFVNRKSTAILLDIRTKETDYMEETCPPHVDIFYKYEDIDLEKYELLITVSPTFYQKVPIPCLSFFPKVLHLGVGCKKGLTDMRSVLTDLFICSIFYGFNLKSIADVSSINLKKDEPILKELADIYLRSPFKTYAAKELDKVPVPHPSSKVKEVTGSDSVSEAAAILSAEGGPLWVEKQKGQTKNFTYAIPISKSAVRDEKEDEQKRKPKQGHIEIVGAGPGDPELISIRGR
;
A
#
# COMPACT_ATOMS: atom_id res chain seq x y z
N LEU A 1 35.06 19.10 18.15
CA LEU A 1 33.73 18.62 18.58
C LEU A 1 32.98 18.15 17.34
N ASP A 2 33.03 16.86 17.06
CA ASP A 2 32.20 16.22 16.05
C ASP A 2 30.78 16.09 16.64
N ALA A 3 29.98 17.12 16.45
CA ALA A 3 28.58 17.09 16.80
C ALA A 3 27.78 16.64 15.55
N GLU A 4 27.20 15.48 15.60
CA GLU A 4 26.26 15.01 14.60
C GLU A 4 24.97 15.84 14.71
N ALA A 5 24.62 16.54 13.63
CA ALA A 5 23.41 17.34 13.61
C ALA A 5 22.20 16.40 13.47
N VAL A 6 21.46 16.21 14.55
CA VAL A 6 20.17 15.49 14.52
C VAL A 6 19.10 16.49 14.09
N VAL A 7 18.57 16.32 12.88
CA VAL A 7 17.43 17.09 12.40
C VAL A 7 16.17 16.42 12.97
N THR A 8 15.49 17.08 13.90
CA THR A 8 14.21 16.61 14.45
C THR A 8 13.06 17.38 13.82
N THR A 9 11.98 16.66 13.50
CA THR A 9 10.73 17.27 13.04
C THR A 9 9.87 17.71 14.24
N GLN A 10 8.85 18.54 14.00
CA GLN A 10 7.89 18.89 15.05
C GLN A 10 7.17 17.65 15.58
N SER A 11 6.90 16.67 14.72
CA SER A 11 6.28 15.39 15.09
C SER A 11 7.13 14.61 16.08
N ASP A 12 8.44 14.51 15.85
CA ASP A 12 9.38 13.81 16.74
C ASP A 12 9.37 14.43 18.16
N ASN A 13 9.37 15.74 18.25
CA ASN A 13 9.33 16.47 19.52
C ASN A 13 8.02 16.21 20.30
N LEU A 14 6.94 15.88 19.61
CA LEU A 14 5.63 15.59 20.19
C LEU A 14 5.38 14.09 20.44
N GLY A 15 6.33 13.22 20.06
CA GLY A 15 6.17 11.78 20.12
C GLY A 15 5.09 11.25 19.16
N LEU A 16 4.89 11.93 18.03
CA LEU A 16 3.95 11.56 16.98
C LEU A 16 4.69 10.95 15.78
N TRP A 17 3.98 10.19 14.95
CA TRP A 17 4.55 9.66 13.71
C TRP A 17 4.93 10.80 12.76
N PRO A 18 6.12 10.76 12.16
CA PRO A 18 6.57 11.76 11.18
C PRO A 18 5.92 11.50 9.81
N LEU A 19 4.64 11.87 9.64
CA LEU A 19 3.84 11.55 8.45
C LEU A 19 4.47 12.02 7.14
N ASP A 20 5.24 13.09 7.16
CA ASP A 20 5.93 13.66 6.00
C ASP A 20 7.11 12.80 5.51
N THR A 21 7.72 12.00 6.38
CA THR A 21 8.86 11.14 6.07
C THR A 21 8.56 9.65 6.18
N LEU A 22 7.37 9.29 6.68
CA LEU A 22 6.99 7.91 6.98
C LEU A 22 7.10 6.98 5.75
N ALA A 23 6.62 7.46 4.60
CA ALA A 23 6.70 6.72 3.35
C ALA A 23 8.15 6.42 2.96
N GLN A 24 9.04 7.41 3.08
CA GLN A 24 10.47 7.22 2.79
C GLN A 24 11.12 6.22 3.75
N GLN A 25 10.79 6.29 5.05
CA GLN A 25 11.33 5.38 6.06
C GLN A 25 10.96 3.92 5.81
N TYR A 26 9.74 3.68 5.32
CA TYR A 26 9.21 2.34 5.10
C TYR A 26 9.30 1.85 3.66
N GLY A 27 9.80 2.68 2.75
CA GLY A 27 9.84 2.36 1.32
C GLY A 27 8.45 2.29 0.67
N TRP A 28 7.49 3.01 1.23
CA TRP A 28 6.15 3.13 0.70
C TRP A 28 6.04 4.31 -0.25
N GLU A 29 5.03 4.28 -1.10
CA GLU A 29 4.59 5.47 -1.81
C GLU A 29 3.50 6.16 -0.99
N GLN A 30 3.35 7.48 -1.18
CA GLN A 30 2.31 8.25 -0.51
C GLN A 30 1.60 9.17 -1.49
N ASP A 31 0.35 9.47 -1.20
CA ASP A 31 -0.39 10.48 -1.95
C ASP A 31 -1.47 11.15 -1.07
N VAL A 32 -1.74 12.40 -1.38
CA VAL A 32 -2.93 13.11 -0.93
C VAL A 32 -3.87 13.10 -2.11
N TYR A 33 -4.81 12.19 -2.08
CA TYR A 33 -5.48 11.69 -3.25
C TYR A 33 -6.47 12.68 -3.86
N ASN A 34 -6.33 12.88 -5.16
CA ASN A 34 -7.36 13.45 -6.02
C ASN A 34 -7.38 12.67 -7.34
N LEU A 35 -8.43 11.87 -7.56
CA LEU A 35 -8.59 11.02 -8.76
C LEU A 35 -8.47 11.81 -10.07
N GLN A 36 -8.93 13.07 -10.10
CA GLN A 36 -8.88 13.89 -11.31
C GLN A 36 -7.44 14.16 -11.73
N ASP A 37 -6.55 14.40 -10.77
CA ASP A 37 -5.14 14.70 -11.03
C ASP A 37 -4.42 13.47 -11.61
N ASP A 38 -4.71 12.26 -11.09
CA ASP A 38 -4.06 11.03 -11.56
C ASP A 38 -4.55 10.63 -12.98
N ILE A 39 -5.82 10.81 -13.32
CA ILE A 39 -6.34 10.55 -14.66
C ILE A 39 -5.69 11.50 -15.68
N HIS A 40 -5.61 12.79 -15.38
CA HIS A 40 -4.98 13.76 -16.25
C HIS A 40 -3.49 13.47 -16.46
N SER A 41 -2.74 13.20 -15.40
CA SER A 41 -1.31 12.90 -15.52
C SER A 41 -0.99 11.64 -16.32
N PHE A 42 -1.91 10.67 -16.36
CA PHE A 42 -1.68 9.39 -17.02
C PHE A 42 -2.10 9.38 -18.51
N PHE A 43 -3.16 10.11 -18.87
CA PHE A 43 -3.75 10.06 -20.21
C PHE A 43 -3.57 11.33 -21.04
N ASP A 44 -3.22 12.46 -20.43
CA ASP A 44 -3.10 13.72 -21.16
C ASP A 44 -1.74 13.83 -21.84
N THR A 45 -1.73 13.63 -23.15
CA THR A 45 -0.51 13.81 -23.97
C THR A 45 -0.12 15.28 -24.14
N ASN A 46 -0.95 16.22 -23.72
CA ASN A 46 -0.70 17.67 -23.73
C ASN A 46 -0.35 18.21 -22.33
N PHE A 47 -0.15 17.30 -21.35
CA PHE A 47 0.25 17.66 -20.00
C PHE A 47 1.61 18.39 -20.06
N ASP A 48 1.61 19.67 -19.83
CA ASP A 48 2.83 20.47 -19.86
C ASP A 48 3.45 20.66 -18.45
N LYS A 49 4.65 21.25 -18.42
CA LYS A 49 5.36 21.49 -17.14
C LYS A 49 4.58 22.42 -16.21
N THR A 50 3.75 23.28 -16.72
CA THR A 50 2.93 24.23 -15.95
C THR A 50 1.83 23.48 -15.19
N ASP A 51 1.20 22.51 -15.85
CA ASP A 51 0.21 21.64 -15.21
C ASP A 51 0.85 20.79 -14.12
N GLU A 52 2.02 20.22 -14.39
CA GLU A 52 2.78 19.44 -13.40
C GLU A 52 3.14 20.27 -12.16
N GLU A 53 3.57 21.53 -12.33
CA GLU A 53 3.87 22.43 -11.22
C GLU A 53 2.62 22.79 -10.40
N VAL A 54 1.48 23.04 -11.06
CA VAL A 54 0.20 23.32 -10.38
C VAL A 54 -0.26 22.13 -9.57
N PHE A 55 -0.19 20.91 -10.13
CA PHE A 55 -0.54 19.69 -9.39
C PHE A 55 0.41 19.42 -8.23
N ALA A 56 1.71 19.60 -8.44
CA ALA A 56 2.70 19.44 -7.37
C ALA A 56 2.44 20.42 -6.21
N ALA A 57 2.11 21.68 -6.51
CA ALA A 57 1.75 22.69 -5.51
C ALA A 57 0.46 22.34 -4.76
N SER A 58 -0.56 21.85 -5.47
CA SER A 58 -1.82 21.38 -4.88
C SER A 58 -1.60 20.21 -3.93
N ARG A 59 -0.86 19.18 -4.37
CA ARG A 59 -0.51 18.02 -3.53
C ARG A 59 0.29 18.43 -2.30
N LYS A 60 1.27 19.33 -2.44
CA LYS A 60 2.04 19.84 -1.32
C LYS A 60 1.17 20.57 -0.30
N LYS A 61 0.21 21.39 -0.76
CA LYS A 61 -0.74 22.08 0.12
C LYS A 61 -1.62 21.09 0.87
N ALA A 62 -2.19 20.11 0.19
CA ALA A 62 -3.02 19.07 0.80
C ALA A 62 -2.23 18.20 1.79
N MET A 63 -0.97 17.85 1.47
CA MET A 63 -0.08 17.15 2.39
C MET A 63 0.16 17.97 3.67
N ASN A 64 0.50 19.25 3.52
CA ASN A 64 0.71 20.13 4.66
C ASN A 64 -0.55 20.27 5.53
N GLU A 65 -1.74 20.26 4.93
CA GLU A 65 -3.00 20.26 5.66
C GLU A 65 -3.17 18.99 6.50
N CYS A 66 -2.94 17.81 5.92
CA CYS A 66 -3.00 16.53 6.63
C CYS A 66 -2.02 16.50 7.81
N VAL A 67 -0.75 16.85 7.57
CA VAL A 67 0.30 16.90 8.61
C VAL A 67 -0.07 17.89 9.71
N THR A 68 -0.56 19.09 9.36
CA THR A 68 -0.97 20.12 10.32
C THR A 68 -2.11 19.64 11.20
N ARG A 69 -3.13 18.98 10.64
CA ARG A 69 -4.25 18.41 11.42
C ARG A 69 -3.74 17.36 12.41
N PHE A 70 -2.87 16.46 11.95
CA PHE A 70 -2.29 15.41 12.78
C PHE A 70 -1.47 15.95 13.94
N VAL A 71 -0.55 16.88 13.67
CA VAL A 71 0.31 17.51 14.70
C VAL A 71 -0.51 18.32 15.71
N ASN A 72 -1.62 18.95 15.27
CA ASN A 72 -2.55 19.65 16.13
C ASN A 72 -3.53 18.71 16.87
N ARG A 73 -3.30 17.38 16.80
CA ARG A 73 -4.08 16.37 17.50
C ARG A 73 -5.57 16.41 17.17
N LYS A 74 -5.90 16.71 15.90
CA LYS A 74 -7.28 16.62 15.42
C LYS A 74 -7.73 15.18 15.39
N SER A 75 -9.04 14.94 15.59
CA SER A 75 -9.60 13.60 15.54
C SER A 75 -9.23 12.91 14.25
N THR A 76 -8.50 11.80 14.35
CA THR A 76 -7.92 11.10 13.19
C THR A 76 -8.36 9.64 13.19
N ALA A 77 -8.88 9.18 12.06
CA ALA A 77 -9.03 7.75 11.80
C ALA A 77 -7.82 7.24 11.02
N ILE A 78 -7.30 6.07 11.38
CA ILE A 78 -6.34 5.34 10.56
C ILE A 78 -6.90 3.99 10.14
N LEU A 79 -6.85 3.71 8.84
CA LEU A 79 -7.21 2.44 8.26
C LEU A 79 -5.95 1.60 8.00
N LEU A 80 -5.86 0.45 8.65
CA LEU A 80 -4.78 -0.53 8.49
C LEU A 80 -5.40 -1.83 7.97
N ASP A 81 -5.82 -1.89 6.69
CA ASP A 81 -6.50 -3.05 6.11
C ASP A 81 -5.56 -4.17 5.67
N ILE A 82 -4.26 -3.95 5.77
CA ILE A 82 -3.20 -4.94 5.57
C ILE A 82 -2.35 -5.08 6.83
N ARG A 83 -1.58 -6.17 6.90
CA ARG A 83 -0.63 -6.42 7.98
C ARG A 83 0.79 -6.38 7.47
N THR A 84 1.62 -5.55 8.07
CA THR A 84 3.07 -5.53 7.92
C THR A 84 3.70 -5.23 9.29
N LYS A 85 5.01 -5.41 9.44
CA LYS A 85 5.69 -5.02 10.69
C LYS A 85 5.56 -3.53 11.00
N GLU A 86 5.40 -2.70 9.97
CA GLU A 86 5.21 -1.26 10.11
C GLU A 86 3.78 -0.94 10.62
N THR A 87 2.76 -1.65 10.12
CA THR A 87 1.39 -1.49 10.65
C THR A 87 1.28 -2.05 12.06
N ASP A 88 1.97 -3.16 12.41
CA ASP A 88 2.04 -3.65 13.78
C ASP A 88 2.68 -2.58 14.70
N TYR A 89 3.77 -1.91 14.27
CA TYR A 89 4.37 -0.80 15.00
C TYR A 89 3.41 0.39 15.18
N MET A 90 2.65 0.74 14.14
CA MET A 90 1.65 1.81 14.23
C MET A 90 0.53 1.46 15.22
N GLU A 91 0.11 0.20 15.29
CA GLU A 91 -0.85 -0.25 16.31
C GLU A 91 -0.29 -0.12 17.72
N GLU A 92 0.99 -0.48 17.93
CA GLU A 92 1.65 -0.43 19.25
C GLU A 92 1.90 1.01 19.74
N THR A 93 2.18 1.92 18.80
CA THR A 93 2.56 3.32 19.09
C THR A 93 1.47 4.32 18.78
N CYS A 94 0.21 3.87 18.69
CA CYS A 94 -0.91 4.70 18.26
C CYS A 94 -1.10 5.91 19.17
N PRO A 95 -1.08 7.15 18.63
CA PRO A 95 -1.31 8.36 19.41
C PRO A 95 -2.75 8.42 19.97
N PRO A 96 -2.97 9.06 21.13
CA PRO A 96 -4.28 9.06 21.79
C PRO A 96 -5.44 9.71 21.01
N HIS A 97 -5.15 10.53 19.99
CA HIS A 97 -6.13 11.20 19.14
C HIS A 97 -6.43 10.44 17.84
N VAL A 98 -5.90 9.21 17.72
CA VAL A 98 -6.02 8.36 16.52
C VAL A 98 -6.80 7.11 16.89
N ASP A 99 -7.84 6.81 16.15
CA ASP A 99 -8.59 5.57 16.24
C ASP A 99 -8.23 4.65 15.07
N ILE A 100 -7.94 3.38 15.38
CA ILE A 100 -7.52 2.37 14.40
C ILE A 100 -8.73 1.60 13.88
N PHE A 101 -8.76 1.43 12.56
CA PHE A 101 -9.75 0.64 11.84
C PHE A 101 -9.05 -0.36 10.91
N TYR A 102 -9.68 -1.51 10.71
CA TYR A 102 -9.19 -2.57 9.82
C TYR A 102 -10.10 -2.76 8.60
N LYS A 103 -11.28 -2.15 8.60
CA LYS A 103 -12.20 -2.10 7.47
C LYS A 103 -12.70 -0.67 7.28
N TYR A 104 -12.73 -0.23 6.03
CA TYR A 104 -13.16 1.14 5.69
C TYR A 104 -14.62 1.40 6.10
N GLU A 105 -15.46 0.38 5.95
CA GLU A 105 -16.90 0.44 6.25
C GLU A 105 -17.20 0.67 7.73
N ASP A 106 -16.23 0.40 8.61
CA ASP A 106 -16.38 0.61 10.05
C ASP A 106 -16.10 2.08 10.47
N ILE A 107 -15.61 2.92 9.54
CA ILE A 107 -15.22 4.31 9.82
C ILE A 107 -16.41 5.23 9.64
N ASP A 108 -16.87 5.84 10.73
CA ASP A 108 -17.82 6.95 10.67
C ASP A 108 -17.06 8.26 10.41
N LEU A 109 -16.89 8.60 9.12
CA LEU A 109 -16.06 9.73 8.68
C LEU A 109 -16.55 11.09 9.23
N GLU A 110 -17.81 11.22 9.66
CA GLU A 110 -18.32 12.47 10.25
C GLU A 110 -17.69 12.79 11.61
N LYS A 111 -17.09 11.79 12.28
CA LYS A 111 -16.41 11.95 13.58
C LYS A 111 -14.97 12.42 13.47
N TYR A 112 -14.39 12.39 12.28
CA TYR A 112 -12.97 12.61 12.08
C TYR A 112 -12.69 13.84 11.22
N GLU A 113 -11.58 14.50 11.51
CA GLU A 113 -11.08 15.63 10.74
C GLU A 113 -9.95 15.22 9.77
N LEU A 114 -9.41 14.01 9.93
CA LEU A 114 -8.35 13.44 9.08
C LEU A 114 -8.54 11.93 8.94
N LEU A 115 -8.38 11.42 7.73
CA LEU A 115 -8.22 10.00 7.46
C LEU A 115 -6.78 9.71 7.02
N ILE A 116 -6.17 8.71 7.62
CA ILE A 116 -4.91 8.12 7.14
C ILE A 116 -5.22 6.70 6.67
N THR A 117 -4.75 6.31 5.48
CA THR A 117 -4.89 4.93 5.00
C THR A 117 -3.52 4.32 4.76
N VAL A 118 -3.32 3.09 5.22
CA VAL A 118 -2.15 2.25 4.93
C VAL A 118 -2.68 1.01 4.22
N SER A 119 -2.76 1.08 2.89
CA SER A 119 -3.56 0.15 2.10
C SER A 119 -3.07 0.10 0.66
N PRO A 120 -3.11 -1.06 -0.01
CA PRO A 120 -3.00 -1.10 -1.46
C PRO A 120 -4.28 -0.62 -2.16
N THR A 121 -5.39 -0.50 -1.41
CA THR A 121 -6.70 -0.10 -1.93
C THR A 121 -6.75 1.40 -2.17
N PHE A 122 -7.52 1.73 -3.14
CA PHE A 122 -7.77 3.06 -3.61
C PHE A 122 -9.16 3.55 -3.14
N TYR A 123 -9.19 4.41 -2.14
CA TYR A 123 -10.44 4.96 -1.59
C TYR A 123 -10.82 6.26 -2.29
N GLN A 124 -11.90 6.22 -3.09
CA GLN A 124 -12.42 7.37 -3.83
C GLN A 124 -13.39 8.20 -2.98
N LYS A 125 -13.43 9.51 -3.26
CA LYS A 125 -14.46 10.43 -2.70
C LYS A 125 -14.51 10.48 -1.17
N VAL A 126 -13.34 10.47 -0.54
CA VAL A 126 -13.26 10.71 0.90
C VAL A 126 -13.64 12.17 1.18
N PRO A 127 -14.66 12.45 2.02
CA PRO A 127 -15.18 13.81 2.24
C PRO A 127 -14.33 14.67 3.15
N ILE A 128 -13.30 14.11 3.77
CA ILE A 128 -12.35 14.78 4.66
C ILE A 128 -10.92 14.66 4.11
N PRO A 129 -9.97 15.52 4.55
CA PRO A 129 -8.57 15.35 4.19
C PRO A 129 -8.09 13.93 4.41
N CYS A 130 -7.48 13.35 3.36
CA CYS A 130 -7.04 11.96 3.37
C CYS A 130 -5.58 11.86 2.93
N LEU A 131 -4.75 11.24 3.78
CA LEU A 131 -3.38 10.89 3.46
C LEU A 131 -3.28 9.39 3.28
N SER A 132 -2.93 8.96 2.07
CA SER A 132 -2.82 7.55 1.72
C SER A 132 -1.36 7.12 1.60
N PHE A 133 -1.01 6.03 2.28
CA PHE A 133 0.24 5.31 2.14
C PHE A 133 -0.01 4.00 1.40
N PHE A 134 0.82 3.72 0.40
CA PHE A 134 0.73 2.54 -0.46
C PHE A 134 1.91 1.59 -0.20
N PRO A 135 1.77 0.64 0.73
CA PRO A 135 2.78 -0.39 0.98
C PRO A 135 2.99 -1.27 -0.24
N LYS A 136 4.23 -1.70 -0.47
CA LYS A 136 4.63 -2.57 -1.57
C LYS A 136 4.28 -4.02 -1.25
N VAL A 137 3.01 -4.40 -1.44
CA VAL A 137 2.47 -5.71 -1.07
C VAL A 137 1.77 -6.47 -2.21
N LEU A 138 1.62 -5.86 -3.38
CA LEU A 138 1.04 -6.49 -4.56
C LEU A 138 2.15 -6.96 -5.51
N HIS A 139 1.99 -8.14 -6.10
CA HIS A 139 2.99 -8.76 -6.98
C HIS A 139 2.43 -8.94 -8.38
N LEU A 140 3.01 -8.27 -9.38
CA LEU A 140 2.53 -8.32 -10.75
C LEU A 140 3.23 -9.45 -11.53
N GLY A 141 2.55 -10.56 -11.74
CA GLY A 141 3.02 -11.59 -12.65
C GLY A 141 2.57 -11.33 -14.07
N VAL A 142 3.50 -11.44 -15.02
CA VAL A 142 3.27 -11.07 -16.41
C VAL A 142 3.67 -12.17 -17.40
N GLY A 143 2.89 -12.28 -18.46
CA GLY A 143 3.22 -13.03 -19.66
C GLY A 143 2.95 -12.18 -20.89
N CYS A 144 3.85 -12.18 -21.86
CA CYS A 144 3.65 -11.44 -23.10
C CYS A 144 4.11 -12.24 -24.31
N LYS A 145 3.57 -11.87 -25.50
CA LYS A 145 4.09 -12.36 -26.77
C LYS A 145 5.52 -11.86 -26.96
N LYS A 146 6.39 -12.69 -27.55
CA LYS A 146 7.77 -12.30 -27.83
C LYS A 146 7.81 -11.07 -28.74
N GLY A 147 8.64 -10.08 -28.36
CA GLY A 147 8.82 -8.85 -29.12
C GLY A 147 7.61 -7.91 -29.04
N LEU A 148 6.80 -7.97 -27.99
CA LEU A 148 5.76 -6.96 -27.73
C LEU A 148 6.43 -5.60 -27.48
N THR A 149 5.95 -4.56 -28.17
CA THR A 149 6.48 -3.17 -28.08
C THR A 149 5.43 -2.16 -27.67
N ASP A 150 4.15 -2.54 -27.68
CA ASP A 150 3.03 -1.63 -27.38
C ASP A 150 2.86 -1.44 -25.85
N MET A 151 3.75 -0.62 -25.28
CA MET A 151 3.71 -0.26 -23.85
C MET A 151 2.41 0.47 -23.48
N ARG A 152 1.90 1.32 -24.38
CA ARG A 152 0.68 2.08 -24.12
C ARG A 152 -0.51 1.16 -23.83
N SER A 153 -0.71 0.11 -24.62
CA SER A 153 -1.76 -0.89 -24.37
C SER A 153 -1.55 -1.60 -23.04
N VAL A 154 -0.32 -1.97 -22.69
CA VAL A 154 0.00 -2.62 -21.42
C VAL A 154 -0.35 -1.72 -20.23
N LEU A 155 0.05 -0.47 -20.27
CA LEU A 155 -0.24 0.50 -19.21
C LEU A 155 -1.74 0.78 -19.10
N THR A 156 -2.43 0.92 -20.22
CA THR A 156 -3.89 1.10 -20.25
C THR A 156 -4.62 -0.08 -19.62
N ASP A 157 -4.21 -1.32 -19.96
CA ASP A 157 -4.80 -2.52 -19.37
C ASP A 157 -4.61 -2.57 -17.85
N LEU A 158 -3.39 -2.27 -17.36
CA LEU A 158 -3.08 -2.25 -15.92
C LEU A 158 -3.82 -1.12 -15.19
N PHE A 159 -3.93 0.06 -15.80
CA PHE A 159 -4.64 1.19 -15.22
C PHE A 159 -6.17 0.92 -15.10
N ILE A 160 -6.79 0.43 -16.16
CA ILE A 160 -8.22 0.04 -16.14
C ILE A 160 -8.44 -1.05 -15.08
N CYS A 161 -7.54 -2.03 -15.01
CA CYS A 161 -7.57 -3.08 -14.02
C CYS A 161 -7.50 -2.49 -12.59
N SER A 162 -6.60 -1.56 -12.34
CA SER A 162 -6.43 -0.94 -11.02
C SER A 162 -7.69 -0.20 -10.56
N ILE A 163 -8.38 0.49 -11.47
CA ILE A 163 -9.66 1.14 -11.18
C ILE A 163 -10.76 0.10 -10.91
N PHE A 164 -10.85 -0.93 -11.75
CA PHE A 164 -11.92 -1.94 -11.64
C PHE A 164 -11.82 -2.78 -10.37
N TYR A 165 -10.60 -3.16 -9.98
CA TYR A 165 -10.34 -3.98 -8.79
C TYR A 165 -9.99 -3.14 -7.54
N GLY A 166 -9.99 -1.82 -7.65
CA GLY A 166 -9.86 -0.89 -6.52
C GLY A 166 -8.48 -0.86 -5.88
N PHE A 167 -7.39 -1.06 -6.62
CA PHE A 167 -6.02 -0.98 -6.07
C PHE A 167 -5.17 0.09 -6.73
N ASN A 168 -4.11 0.51 -6.06
CA ASN A 168 -3.16 1.49 -6.60
C ASN A 168 -1.90 0.79 -7.13
N LEU A 169 -1.49 1.13 -8.36
CA LEU A 169 -0.27 0.60 -8.98
C LEU A 169 1.00 0.93 -8.18
N LYS A 170 0.97 1.97 -7.35
CA LYS A 170 2.06 2.32 -6.42
C LYS A 170 2.31 1.22 -5.37
N SER A 171 1.36 0.32 -5.13
CA SER A 171 1.53 -0.83 -4.22
C SER A 171 2.17 -2.06 -4.86
N ILE A 172 2.55 -2.00 -6.13
CA ILE A 172 3.27 -3.10 -6.79
C ILE A 172 4.67 -3.22 -6.21
N ALA A 173 4.96 -4.38 -5.62
CA ALA A 173 6.25 -4.72 -5.00
C ALA A 173 7.29 -5.19 -6.02
N ASP A 174 6.84 -5.95 -7.01
CA ASP A 174 7.68 -6.46 -8.09
C ASP A 174 6.87 -6.81 -9.33
N VAL A 175 7.59 -6.94 -10.45
CA VAL A 175 7.11 -7.53 -11.69
C VAL A 175 7.79 -8.87 -11.86
N SER A 176 7.03 -9.91 -12.15
CA SER A 176 7.58 -11.26 -12.26
C SER A 176 7.17 -12.01 -13.53
N SER A 177 8.04 -12.88 -14.02
CA SER A 177 7.79 -13.69 -15.22
C SER A 177 8.64 -14.96 -15.22
N ILE A 178 8.58 -15.72 -16.32
CA ILE A 178 9.45 -16.87 -16.55
C ILE A 178 10.83 -16.44 -17.06
N ASN A 179 11.89 -17.20 -16.77
CA ASN A 179 13.26 -16.94 -17.22
C ASN A 179 13.41 -16.76 -18.75
N LEU A 180 12.55 -17.38 -19.56
CA LEU A 180 12.51 -17.16 -21.00
C LEU A 180 12.20 -15.72 -21.40
N LYS A 181 11.66 -14.91 -20.47
CA LYS A 181 11.29 -13.50 -20.65
C LYS A 181 12.23 -12.51 -19.97
N LYS A 182 13.34 -13.00 -19.40
CA LYS A 182 14.30 -12.16 -18.65
C LYS A 182 14.87 -10.99 -19.47
N ASP A 183 14.97 -11.15 -20.81
CA ASP A 183 15.52 -10.16 -21.73
C ASP A 183 14.45 -9.47 -22.59
N GLU A 184 13.16 -9.60 -22.23
CA GLU A 184 12.06 -8.93 -22.94
C GLU A 184 12.06 -7.44 -22.57
N PRO A 185 12.36 -6.51 -23.51
CA PRO A 185 12.58 -5.09 -23.19
C PRO A 185 11.35 -4.45 -22.54
N ILE A 186 10.15 -4.74 -23.03
CA ILE A 186 8.90 -4.16 -22.52
C ILE A 186 8.65 -4.52 -21.05
N LEU A 187 9.05 -5.69 -20.57
CA LEU A 187 8.86 -6.10 -19.18
C LEU A 187 9.87 -5.41 -18.25
N LYS A 188 11.09 -5.21 -18.72
CA LYS A 188 12.11 -4.43 -17.99
C LYS A 188 11.67 -2.96 -17.89
N GLU A 189 11.24 -2.38 -19.00
CA GLU A 189 10.76 -1.01 -19.05
C GLU A 189 9.53 -0.79 -18.15
N LEU A 190 8.57 -1.74 -18.17
CA LEU A 190 7.41 -1.72 -17.30
C LEU A 190 7.81 -1.69 -15.81
N ALA A 191 8.76 -2.57 -15.43
CA ALA A 191 9.21 -2.67 -14.06
C ALA A 191 10.02 -1.44 -13.63
N ASP A 192 11.06 -1.08 -14.40
CA ASP A 192 12.06 -0.10 -13.98
C ASP A 192 11.55 1.35 -14.09
N ILE A 193 10.82 1.67 -15.18
CA ILE A 193 10.42 3.05 -15.48
C ILE A 193 9.03 3.36 -14.93
N TYR A 194 8.04 2.50 -15.23
CA TYR A 194 6.64 2.81 -14.92
C TYR A 194 6.24 2.41 -13.51
N LEU A 195 6.67 1.23 -13.03
CA LEU A 195 6.29 0.73 -11.71
C LEU A 195 7.37 0.95 -10.65
N ARG A 196 8.59 1.30 -11.06
CA ARG A 196 9.76 1.50 -10.17
C ARG A 196 9.92 0.35 -9.19
N SER A 197 9.83 -0.87 -9.71
CA SER A 197 9.80 -2.10 -8.94
C SER A 197 10.72 -3.13 -9.58
N PRO A 198 11.38 -4.02 -8.81
CA PRO A 198 12.30 -5.00 -9.36
C PRO A 198 11.62 -5.96 -10.33
N PHE A 199 12.34 -6.34 -11.40
CA PHE A 199 11.92 -7.40 -12.31
C PHE A 199 12.54 -8.73 -11.87
N LYS A 200 11.69 -9.70 -11.53
CA LYS A 200 12.08 -11.05 -11.10
C LYS A 200 11.73 -12.07 -12.15
N THR A 201 12.56 -13.11 -12.31
CA THR A 201 12.23 -14.21 -13.20
C THR A 201 12.48 -15.55 -12.53
N TYR A 202 11.66 -16.54 -12.86
CA TYR A 202 11.66 -17.87 -12.29
C TYR A 202 11.88 -18.96 -13.35
N ALA A 203 12.48 -20.06 -12.97
CA ALA A 203 12.62 -21.21 -13.88
C ALA A 203 11.27 -21.91 -14.09
N ALA A 204 11.07 -22.51 -15.29
CA ALA A 204 9.84 -23.24 -15.59
C ALA A 204 9.50 -24.31 -14.55
N LYS A 205 10.52 -25.03 -14.03
CA LYS A 205 10.37 -26.07 -13.00
C LYS A 205 9.88 -25.51 -11.64
N GLU A 206 10.17 -24.24 -11.33
CA GLU A 206 9.68 -23.59 -10.13
C GLU A 206 8.22 -23.21 -10.29
N LEU A 207 7.87 -22.65 -11.45
CA LEU A 207 6.51 -22.27 -11.79
C LEU A 207 5.55 -23.46 -11.91
N ASP A 208 6.01 -24.60 -12.41
CA ASP A 208 5.21 -25.82 -12.57
C ASP A 208 4.77 -26.43 -11.21
N LYS A 209 5.44 -26.06 -10.12
CA LYS A 209 5.07 -26.50 -8.77
C LYS A 209 4.00 -25.62 -8.11
N VAL A 210 3.71 -24.47 -8.69
CA VAL A 210 2.75 -23.53 -8.13
C VAL A 210 1.34 -23.90 -8.60
N PRO A 211 0.42 -24.18 -7.68
CA PRO A 211 -0.98 -24.40 -8.04
C PRO A 211 -1.60 -23.12 -8.58
N VAL A 212 -2.13 -23.17 -9.77
CA VAL A 212 -2.76 -22.02 -10.43
C VAL A 212 -4.24 -22.29 -10.72
N PRO A 213 -5.14 -21.33 -10.50
CA PRO A 213 -6.56 -21.46 -10.78
C PRO A 213 -6.88 -21.63 -12.27
N HIS A 214 -6.07 -21.02 -13.16
CA HIS A 214 -6.33 -20.96 -14.60
C HIS A 214 -5.20 -21.57 -15.42
N PRO A 215 -5.04 -22.91 -15.42
CA PRO A 215 -4.02 -23.60 -16.21
C PRO A 215 -4.28 -23.45 -17.72
N SER A 216 -3.24 -23.49 -18.54
CA SER A 216 -3.32 -23.37 -19.99
C SER A 216 -2.40 -24.39 -20.67
N SER A 217 -2.99 -25.41 -21.29
CA SER A 217 -2.25 -26.45 -22.03
C SER A 217 -1.32 -25.88 -23.10
N LYS A 218 -1.78 -24.86 -23.84
CA LYS A 218 -0.98 -24.17 -24.86
C LYS A 218 0.25 -23.46 -24.30
N VAL A 219 0.15 -22.89 -23.10
CA VAL A 219 1.29 -22.25 -22.41
C VAL A 219 2.24 -23.34 -21.92
N LYS A 220 1.73 -24.44 -21.40
CA LYS A 220 2.50 -25.60 -20.92
C LYS A 220 3.37 -26.21 -22.01
N GLU A 221 2.86 -26.37 -23.22
CA GLU A 221 3.64 -26.88 -24.38
C GLU A 221 4.83 -26.00 -24.74
N VAL A 222 4.69 -24.66 -24.60
CA VAL A 222 5.73 -23.70 -25.02
C VAL A 222 6.71 -23.38 -23.89
N THR A 223 6.23 -23.33 -22.66
CA THR A 223 7.00 -22.81 -21.51
C THR A 223 7.32 -23.85 -20.45
N GLY A 224 6.66 -25.02 -20.49
CA GLY A 224 6.76 -26.05 -19.46
C GLY A 224 6.00 -25.69 -18.16
N SER A 225 5.15 -24.67 -18.16
CA SER A 225 4.37 -24.24 -17.00
C SER A 225 2.91 -24.02 -17.40
N ASP A 226 1.97 -24.35 -16.50
CA ASP A 226 0.53 -24.26 -16.75
C ASP A 226 0.02 -22.81 -16.91
N SER A 227 0.63 -21.85 -16.23
CA SER A 227 0.33 -20.43 -16.36
C SER A 227 1.51 -19.59 -15.88
N VAL A 228 2.19 -18.88 -16.79
CA VAL A 228 3.38 -18.08 -16.44
C VAL A 228 3.00 -16.91 -15.53
N SER A 229 1.99 -16.11 -15.89
CA SER A 229 1.64 -14.91 -15.13
C SER A 229 1.15 -15.22 -13.72
N GLU A 230 0.23 -16.17 -13.57
CA GLU A 230 -0.29 -16.53 -12.24
C GLU A 230 0.78 -17.21 -11.38
N ALA A 231 1.51 -18.19 -11.94
CA ALA A 231 2.51 -18.92 -11.18
C ALA A 231 3.65 -18.01 -10.71
N ALA A 232 4.14 -17.11 -11.58
CA ALA A 232 5.18 -16.16 -11.22
C ALA A 232 4.70 -15.17 -10.14
N ALA A 233 3.49 -14.67 -10.28
CA ALA A 233 2.90 -13.77 -9.29
C ALA A 233 2.73 -14.43 -7.92
N ILE A 234 2.10 -15.61 -7.89
CA ILE A 234 1.85 -16.37 -6.64
C ILE A 234 3.18 -16.73 -5.96
N LEU A 235 4.20 -17.11 -6.75
CA LEU A 235 5.53 -17.42 -6.21
C LEU A 235 6.18 -16.17 -5.60
N SER A 236 6.10 -15.01 -6.27
CA SER A 236 6.58 -13.73 -5.75
C SER A 236 5.87 -13.32 -4.47
N ALA A 237 4.56 -13.61 -4.36
CA ALA A 237 3.72 -13.30 -3.19
C ALA A 237 3.81 -14.34 -2.07
N GLU A 238 4.77 -15.30 -2.15
CA GLU A 238 4.96 -16.37 -1.16
C GLU A 238 3.69 -17.22 -0.95
N GLY A 239 2.92 -17.43 -2.01
CA GLY A 239 1.66 -18.16 -1.97
C GLY A 239 0.46 -17.34 -1.46
N GLY A 240 0.56 -16.03 -1.52
CA GLY A 240 -0.54 -15.12 -1.16
C GLY A 240 -1.74 -15.25 -2.11
N PRO A 241 -2.95 -14.87 -1.67
CA PRO A 241 -4.15 -14.95 -2.47
C PRO A 241 -4.15 -13.96 -3.63
N LEU A 242 -4.81 -14.33 -4.72
CA LEU A 242 -4.98 -13.46 -5.87
C LEU A 242 -5.95 -12.31 -5.54
N TRP A 243 -5.45 -11.09 -5.62
CA TRP A 243 -6.28 -9.88 -5.64
C TRP A 243 -6.96 -9.72 -6.99
N VAL A 244 -6.17 -9.96 -8.05
CA VAL A 244 -6.64 -10.02 -9.42
C VAL A 244 -6.26 -11.37 -10.02
N GLU A 245 -7.25 -12.16 -10.39
CA GLU A 245 -7.08 -13.39 -11.15
C GLU A 245 -6.51 -13.07 -12.54
N LYS A 246 -6.04 -14.11 -13.24
CA LYS A 246 -5.44 -13.96 -14.57
C LYS A 246 -6.32 -13.18 -15.54
N GLN A 247 -5.81 -12.08 -15.99
CA GLN A 247 -6.40 -11.23 -17.01
C GLN A 247 -5.64 -11.36 -18.35
N LYS A 248 -6.36 -11.11 -19.43
CA LYS A 248 -5.78 -10.96 -20.76
C LYS A 248 -5.98 -9.51 -21.19
N GLY A 249 -4.90 -8.84 -21.57
CA GLY A 249 -4.98 -7.50 -22.12
C GLY A 249 -5.87 -7.45 -23.38
N GLN A 250 -6.37 -6.27 -23.70
CA GLN A 250 -7.30 -6.04 -24.83
C GLN A 250 -6.73 -6.55 -26.16
N THR A 251 -5.44 -6.40 -26.39
CA THR A 251 -4.74 -6.90 -27.59
C THR A 251 -4.48 -8.41 -27.57
N LYS A 252 -4.75 -9.10 -26.45
CA LYS A 252 -4.45 -10.53 -26.22
C LYS A 252 -2.97 -10.90 -26.34
N ASN A 253 -2.07 -9.91 -26.38
CA ASN A 253 -0.61 -10.10 -26.46
C ASN A 253 0.07 -10.01 -25.08
N PHE A 254 -0.69 -9.67 -24.05
CA PHE A 254 -0.26 -9.50 -22.67
C PHE A 254 -1.23 -10.20 -21.71
N THR A 255 -0.70 -10.88 -20.71
CA THR A 255 -1.47 -11.51 -19.64
C THR A 255 -0.85 -11.14 -18.30
N TYR A 256 -1.68 -10.97 -17.28
CA TYR A 256 -1.21 -10.63 -15.94
C TYR A 256 -2.10 -11.20 -14.85
N ALA A 257 -1.54 -11.31 -13.65
CA ALA A 257 -2.25 -11.66 -12.42
C ALA A 257 -1.58 -10.92 -11.26
N ILE A 258 -2.34 -10.59 -10.22
CA ILE A 258 -1.84 -9.77 -9.11
C ILE A 258 -2.33 -10.38 -7.78
N PRO A 259 -1.53 -11.17 -7.08
CA PRO A 259 -1.76 -11.54 -5.69
C PRO A 259 -1.24 -10.45 -4.75
N ILE A 260 -1.74 -10.50 -3.51
CA ILE A 260 -1.17 -9.80 -2.36
C ILE A 260 -0.17 -10.72 -1.64
N SER A 261 0.90 -10.15 -1.06
CA SER A 261 1.82 -10.90 -0.18
C SER A 261 1.06 -11.70 0.87
N LYS A 262 1.42 -12.96 1.07
CA LYS A 262 0.79 -13.81 2.08
C LYS A 262 0.85 -13.20 3.48
N SER A 263 1.97 -12.58 3.83
CA SER A 263 2.18 -11.92 5.11
C SER A 263 1.35 -10.65 5.29
N ALA A 264 0.88 -10.04 4.20
CA ALA A 264 0.10 -8.79 4.25
C ALA A 264 -1.41 -9.03 4.46
N VAL A 265 -1.87 -10.27 4.37
CA VAL A 265 -3.29 -10.61 4.62
C VAL A 265 -3.57 -10.56 6.12
N ARG A 266 -4.58 -9.79 6.52
CA ARG A 266 -5.05 -9.75 7.90
C ARG A 266 -5.87 -10.98 8.26
N ASP A 267 -5.76 -11.44 9.50
CA ASP A 267 -6.64 -12.46 10.07
C ASP A 267 -7.79 -11.76 10.82
N GLU A 268 -9.02 -11.90 10.29
CA GLU A 268 -10.21 -11.28 10.89
C GLU A 268 -10.42 -11.66 12.37
N LYS A 269 -10.06 -12.87 12.76
CA LYS A 269 -10.19 -13.32 14.16
C LYS A 269 -9.20 -12.64 15.10
N GLU A 270 -7.97 -12.39 14.63
CA GLU A 270 -6.99 -11.62 15.40
C GLU A 270 -7.43 -10.16 15.54
N ASP A 271 -7.94 -9.57 14.45
CA ASP A 271 -8.42 -8.19 14.44
C ASP A 271 -9.65 -8.00 15.36
N GLU A 272 -10.59 -8.95 15.37
CA GLU A 272 -11.73 -8.93 16.31
C GLU A 272 -11.30 -9.03 17.78
N GLN A 273 -10.25 -9.79 18.08
CA GLN A 273 -9.70 -9.87 19.44
C GLN A 273 -9.05 -8.54 19.86
N LYS A 274 -8.37 -7.86 18.95
CA LYS A 274 -7.77 -6.54 19.20
C LYS A 274 -8.82 -5.44 19.40
N ARG A 275 -9.99 -5.55 18.74
CA ARG A 275 -11.12 -4.61 18.89
C ARG A 275 -11.86 -4.74 20.22
N LYS A 276 -11.75 -5.87 20.92
CA LYS A 276 -12.35 -5.98 22.27
C LYS A 276 -11.68 -4.96 23.16
N PRO A 277 -12.45 -4.10 23.87
CA PRO A 277 -11.86 -3.14 24.78
C PRO A 277 -10.93 -3.88 25.72
N LYS A 278 -9.66 -3.47 25.76
CA LYS A 278 -8.72 -3.98 26.75
C LYS A 278 -9.42 -3.80 28.08
N GLN A 279 -9.66 -4.89 28.84
CA GLN A 279 -10.24 -4.80 30.17
C GLN A 279 -9.41 -3.77 30.93
N GLY A 280 -10.01 -2.62 31.20
CA GLY A 280 -9.35 -1.56 31.92
C GLY A 280 -8.99 -2.10 33.32
N HIS A 281 -7.73 -2.02 33.69
CA HIS A 281 -7.32 -2.29 35.05
C HIS A 281 -7.69 -1.08 35.90
N ILE A 282 -8.68 -1.22 36.76
CA ILE A 282 -9.03 -0.19 37.74
C ILE A 282 -8.18 -0.47 38.97
N GLU A 283 -7.14 0.30 39.19
CA GLU A 283 -6.40 0.32 40.45
C GLU A 283 -7.12 1.27 41.42
N ILE A 284 -7.75 0.70 42.44
CA ILE A 284 -8.33 1.51 43.53
C ILE A 284 -7.19 1.81 44.50
N VAL A 285 -6.66 3.02 44.43
CA VAL A 285 -5.67 3.51 45.38
C VAL A 285 -6.42 4.09 46.58
N GLY A 286 -6.37 3.41 47.71
CA GLY A 286 -6.86 3.93 48.93
C GLY A 286 -5.99 5.11 49.38
N ALA A 287 -6.49 6.34 49.21
CA ALA A 287 -5.90 7.50 49.83
C ALA A 287 -6.20 7.42 51.32
N GLY A 288 -5.19 7.20 52.15
CA GLY A 288 -5.31 7.34 53.62
C GLY A 288 -5.80 8.75 54.00
N PRO A 289 -6.23 8.95 55.20
CA PRO A 289 -6.95 10.18 55.56
C PRO A 289 -6.07 11.42 55.40
N GLY A 290 -6.33 12.17 54.34
CA GLY A 290 -6.11 13.59 54.26
C GLY A 290 -4.83 14.16 53.69
N ASP A 291 -3.82 13.38 53.28
CA ASP A 291 -2.61 13.94 52.73
C ASP A 291 -2.42 13.56 51.23
N PRO A 292 -2.56 14.53 50.31
CA PRO A 292 -2.39 14.27 48.86
C PRO A 292 -0.96 13.85 48.48
N GLU A 293 0.06 14.01 49.32
CA GLU A 293 1.44 13.62 49.07
C GLU A 293 1.68 12.11 49.34
N LEU A 294 0.73 11.43 49.98
CA LEU A 294 0.80 9.96 50.20
C LEU A 294 0.39 9.12 48.98
N ILE A 295 -0.06 9.73 47.92
CA ILE A 295 -0.38 9.01 46.66
C ILE A 295 0.94 8.71 45.94
N SER A 296 1.26 7.43 45.84
CA SER A 296 2.45 6.99 45.12
C SER A 296 2.44 7.45 43.63
N ILE A 297 3.62 7.62 43.05
CA ILE A 297 3.79 8.00 41.63
C ILE A 297 3.00 7.06 40.67
N ARG A 298 2.67 5.83 41.09
CA ARG A 298 1.85 4.89 40.32
C ARG A 298 0.34 5.14 40.44
N GLY A 299 -0.09 5.92 41.41
CA GLY A 299 -1.50 6.28 41.65
C GLY A 299 -1.89 7.67 41.18
N ARG A 300 -1.00 8.37 40.48
CA ARG A 300 -1.24 9.70 39.86
C ARG A 300 -1.63 9.59 38.42
#